data_cba0b78d8f4eaedaf33edae630f40727
#
_entry.id   cba0b78d8f4eaedaf33edae630f40727
#
_cell.length_a   1.000
_cell.length_b   1.000
_cell.length_c   1.000
_cell.angle_alpha   90.00
_cell.angle_beta   90.00
_cell.angle_gamma   90.00
#
_symmetry.space_group_name_H-M   'P 1'
#
loop_
_entity.id
_entity.type
_entity.pdbx_description
1 polymer ?
#
loop_
_entity_poly.entity_id
_entity_poly.type
_entity_poly.pdbx_seq_one_letter_code
_entity_poly.pdbx_strand_id
1 'polypeptide(L)'
;MIRALAFSLALVFLASAQGCMFVNIPLTFPPTDYQEVMVQDGNRGEKILLLDIDGFLTSGKRSETPFVGLRDSTVNEVADRLAKAKDDRHIKAVVLRINSPGGGVTASDLLHNEVRKFKEETGLPVYASLLDMGTSGAYFVATSADEIYVHPTTVTGSIGVVSMFPQFEDLGHKIGVYVEVLKSGDNKDITGGFRNMTDSQREILQGMIDSLYERFLAAVLAGRPGLEADTLREIADGRIYTAEQSVEKGLTDGVMYLTDVLDHVREDIGAPDGRVIMYRRTSERSYDSVYASSDVRPTAELPRTPSASGTTINLLNVDLQSLWPDQRPVFYYVWLP
;
A
#
# COMPACT_ATOMS: atom_id res chain seq x y z
N MET A 1 -49.26 44.34 -26.28
CA MET A 1 -49.06 43.06 -25.53
C MET A 1 -47.77 42.37 -25.87
N ILE A 2 -47.36 42.18 -27.13
CA ILE A 2 -46.15 41.45 -27.53
C ILE A 2 -44.87 42.11 -27.03
N ARG A 3 -44.74 43.43 -26.95
CA ARG A 3 -43.57 44.14 -26.45
C ARG A 3 -43.37 44.02 -24.93
N ALA A 4 -44.45 43.89 -24.15
CA ALA A 4 -44.38 43.69 -22.70
C ALA A 4 -43.93 42.25 -22.38
N LEU A 5 -44.34 41.25 -23.17
CA LEU A 5 -43.97 39.86 -23.00
C LEU A 5 -42.45 39.63 -23.30
N ALA A 6 -41.95 40.29 -24.35
CA ALA A 6 -40.53 40.24 -24.72
C ALA A 6 -39.64 40.89 -23.65
N PHE A 7 -40.08 41.95 -23.01
CA PHE A 7 -39.34 42.62 -21.95
C PHE A 7 -39.30 41.75 -20.65
N SER A 8 -40.41 41.07 -20.32
CA SER A 8 -40.46 40.15 -19.17
C SER A 8 -39.60 38.92 -19.39
N LEU A 9 -39.54 38.36 -20.61
CA LEU A 9 -38.65 37.22 -20.91
C LEU A 9 -37.16 37.63 -20.84
N ALA A 10 -36.82 38.83 -21.31
CA ALA A 10 -35.45 39.32 -21.23
C ALA A 10 -35.00 39.59 -19.77
N LEU A 11 -35.89 40.05 -18.89
CA LEU A 11 -35.60 40.24 -17.49
C LEU A 11 -35.39 38.92 -16.73
N VAL A 12 -36.15 37.88 -17.08
CA VAL A 12 -36.00 36.52 -16.51
C VAL A 12 -34.70 35.89 -16.98
N PHE A 13 -34.28 36.13 -18.23
CA PHE A 13 -33.02 35.64 -18.77
C PHE A 13 -31.80 36.38 -18.16
N LEU A 14 -31.90 37.68 -17.87
CA LEU A 14 -30.85 38.41 -17.17
C LEU A 14 -30.74 38.03 -15.68
N ALA A 15 -31.84 37.68 -15.03
CA ALA A 15 -31.85 37.25 -13.64
C ALA A 15 -31.26 35.83 -13.47
N SER A 16 -31.37 34.98 -14.51
CA SER A 16 -30.76 33.64 -14.52
C SER A 16 -29.25 33.66 -14.86
N ALA A 17 -28.71 34.76 -15.39
CA ALA A 17 -27.30 34.90 -15.76
C ALA A 17 -26.41 35.39 -14.61
N GLN A 18 -26.97 35.74 -13.44
CA GLN A 18 -26.20 36.22 -12.27
C GLN A 18 -25.94 35.13 -11.20
N GLY A 19 -26.16 33.88 -11.53
CA GLY A 19 -25.76 32.76 -10.70
C GLY A 19 -24.24 32.44 -10.88
N CYS A 20 -23.34 33.37 -10.58
CA CYS A 20 -21.98 33.01 -10.27
C CYS A 20 -22.00 32.16 -8.98
N MET A 21 -22.19 30.86 -9.14
CA MET A 21 -21.98 29.89 -8.09
C MET A 21 -20.49 29.94 -7.77
N PHE A 22 -20.07 30.79 -6.85
CA PHE A 22 -18.76 30.68 -6.23
C PHE A 22 -18.77 29.38 -5.44
N VAL A 23 -18.36 28.28 -6.07
CA VAL A 23 -17.98 27.08 -5.36
C VAL A 23 -16.69 27.43 -4.63
N ASN A 24 -16.83 27.88 -3.41
CA ASN A 24 -15.69 28.04 -2.50
C ASN A 24 -15.28 26.62 -2.11
N ILE A 25 -14.43 26.00 -2.92
CA ILE A 25 -13.75 24.78 -2.54
C ILE A 25 -12.66 25.25 -1.58
N PRO A 26 -12.78 25.02 -0.27
CA PRO A 26 -11.68 25.30 0.62
C PRO A 26 -10.53 24.40 0.18
N LEU A 27 -9.51 24.98 -0.46
CA LEU A 27 -8.22 24.33 -0.67
C LEU A 27 -7.49 24.29 0.69
N THR A 28 -8.11 23.64 1.65
CA THR A 28 -7.42 23.28 2.89
C THR A 28 -6.59 22.05 2.56
N PHE A 29 -5.31 22.28 2.28
CA PHE A 29 -4.34 21.21 2.33
C PHE A 29 -4.39 20.65 3.75
N PRO A 30 -4.60 19.34 3.95
CA PRO A 30 -4.54 18.78 5.29
C PRO A 30 -3.17 19.13 5.89
N PRO A 31 -3.13 19.51 7.18
CA PRO A 31 -1.86 19.79 7.81
C PRO A 31 -0.94 18.59 7.65
N THR A 32 0.31 18.86 7.23
CA THR A 32 1.35 17.86 7.03
C THR A 32 1.87 17.30 8.36
N ASP A 33 1.50 17.93 9.48
CA ASP A 33 2.00 17.56 10.79
C ASP A 33 1.31 16.31 11.33
N TYR A 34 2.14 15.33 11.65
CA TYR A 34 1.72 14.16 12.40
C TYR A 34 1.54 14.51 13.87
N GLN A 35 0.39 14.17 14.45
CA GLN A 35 0.11 14.26 15.87
C GLN A 35 0.30 12.91 16.54
N GLU A 36 0.82 12.93 17.76
CA GLU A 36 0.90 11.76 18.61
C GLU A 36 -0.50 11.40 19.10
N VAL A 37 -0.92 10.17 18.87
CA VAL A 37 -2.17 9.59 19.36
C VAL A 37 -1.82 8.42 20.26
N MET A 38 -2.32 8.43 21.48
CA MET A 38 -2.16 7.32 22.41
C MET A 38 -3.14 6.19 22.04
N VAL A 39 -2.61 4.98 21.92
CA VAL A 39 -3.38 3.76 21.59
C VAL A 39 -3.54 2.88 22.82
N GLN A 40 -2.51 2.80 23.65
CA GLN A 40 -2.55 2.16 24.97
C GLN A 40 -1.86 3.05 25.98
N ASP A 41 -2.52 3.24 27.13
CA ASP A 41 -1.98 4.06 28.23
C ASP A 41 -0.77 3.40 28.89
N GLY A 42 0.04 4.20 29.55
CA GLY A 42 1.24 3.76 30.22
C GLY A 42 2.12 4.90 30.67
N ASN A 43 3.35 4.59 31.04
CA ASN A 43 4.34 5.58 31.48
C ASN A 43 4.70 6.55 30.35
N ARG A 44 4.60 7.84 30.61
CA ARG A 44 4.90 8.90 29.64
C ARG A 44 6.37 9.00 29.24
N GLY A 45 7.26 8.43 30.03
CA GLY A 45 8.71 8.47 29.81
C GLY A 45 9.20 7.45 28.78
N GLU A 46 8.39 6.43 28.44
CA GLU A 46 8.77 5.35 27.54
C GLU A 46 7.65 5.05 26.58
N LYS A 47 7.95 5.07 25.28
CA LYS A 47 6.98 4.94 24.21
C LYS A 47 7.38 3.81 23.25
N ILE A 48 6.38 3.06 22.83
CA ILE A 48 6.46 2.13 21.70
C ILE A 48 5.68 2.75 20.55
N LEU A 49 6.32 2.96 19.42
CA LEU A 49 5.63 3.43 18.21
C LEU A 49 4.99 2.24 17.51
N LEU A 50 3.66 2.24 17.39
CA LEU A 50 2.92 1.35 16.51
C LEU A 50 2.78 2.03 15.15
N LEU A 51 3.36 1.42 14.10
CA LEU A 51 3.45 1.99 12.75
C LEU A 51 2.76 1.09 11.75
N ASP A 52 1.73 1.63 11.07
CA ASP A 52 0.93 0.89 10.09
C ASP A 52 1.63 0.76 8.74
N ILE A 53 1.53 -0.45 8.16
CA ILE A 53 1.88 -0.76 6.77
C ILE A 53 0.71 -1.56 6.18
N ASP A 54 -0.27 -0.82 5.60
CA ASP A 54 -1.54 -1.39 5.16
C ASP A 54 -1.73 -1.33 3.65
N GLY A 55 -2.46 -2.32 3.13
CA GLY A 55 -2.90 -2.39 1.74
C GLY A 55 -1.76 -2.53 0.74
N PHE A 56 -1.98 -2.13 -0.51
CA PHE A 56 -1.00 -2.28 -1.58
C PHE A 56 0.17 -1.30 -1.43
N LEU A 57 1.42 -1.78 -1.45
CA LEU A 57 2.62 -0.98 -1.25
C LEU A 57 2.98 -0.17 -2.50
N THR A 58 3.07 1.15 -2.35
CA THR A 58 3.33 2.07 -3.46
C THR A 58 4.41 3.09 -3.13
N SER A 59 5.17 3.49 -4.14
CA SER A 59 6.16 4.58 -4.07
C SER A 59 5.66 5.90 -4.66
N GLY A 60 4.54 5.90 -5.39
CA GLY A 60 3.91 7.08 -5.97
C GLY A 60 2.66 7.51 -5.22
N LYS A 61 2.27 8.78 -5.35
CA LYS A 61 1.01 9.30 -4.78
C LYS A 61 -0.19 8.52 -5.34
N ARG A 62 -1.14 8.20 -4.48
CA ARG A 62 -2.40 7.55 -4.86
C ARG A 62 -3.47 8.60 -5.15
N SER A 63 -4.17 8.45 -6.28
CA SER A 63 -5.41 9.16 -6.54
C SER A 63 -6.57 8.23 -6.13
N GLU A 64 -7.26 8.54 -5.04
CA GLU A 64 -8.39 7.72 -4.60
C GLU A 64 -9.68 8.00 -5.39
N THR A 65 -9.89 9.21 -5.82
CA THR A 65 -10.95 9.64 -6.78
C THR A 65 -10.69 11.08 -7.22
N PRO A 66 -11.32 11.57 -8.31
CA PRO A 66 -11.18 12.97 -8.77
C PRO A 66 -11.59 14.02 -7.74
N PHE A 67 -12.33 13.64 -6.68
CA PHE A 67 -12.88 14.54 -5.66
C PHE A 67 -12.31 14.35 -4.27
N VAL A 68 -11.53 13.29 -4.03
CA VAL A 68 -10.83 13.01 -2.76
C VAL A 68 -9.35 13.27 -3.01
N GLY A 69 -8.73 14.12 -2.21
CA GLY A 69 -7.36 14.57 -2.41
C GLY A 69 -6.33 13.44 -2.59
N LEU A 70 -5.19 13.78 -3.17
CA LEU A 70 -4.08 12.84 -3.33
C LEU A 70 -3.60 12.33 -1.97
N ARG A 71 -3.64 11.03 -1.76
CA ARG A 71 -3.01 10.38 -0.61
C ARG A 71 -1.52 10.17 -0.92
N ASP A 72 -0.67 10.34 0.09
CA ASP A 72 0.74 10.03 -0.05
C ASP A 72 0.97 8.54 -0.32
N SER A 73 2.16 8.22 -0.85
CA SER A 73 2.55 6.82 -1.01
C SER A 73 2.82 6.17 0.34
N THR A 74 2.66 4.84 0.41
CA THR A 74 3.01 4.07 1.61
C THR A 74 4.45 4.34 2.05
N VAL A 75 5.37 4.49 1.09
CA VAL A 75 6.78 4.82 1.37
C VAL A 75 6.91 6.15 2.09
N ASN A 76 6.27 7.22 1.59
CA ASN A 76 6.36 8.54 2.23
C ASN A 76 5.73 8.54 3.62
N GLU A 77 4.57 7.89 3.78
CA GLU A 77 3.88 7.82 5.07
C GLU A 77 4.73 7.13 6.15
N VAL A 78 5.40 6.04 5.80
CA VAL A 78 6.29 5.32 6.73
C VAL A 78 7.56 6.13 7.00
N ALA A 79 8.21 6.67 5.96
CA ALA A 79 9.44 7.45 6.10
C ALA A 79 9.23 8.69 7.00
N ASP A 80 8.13 9.44 6.82
CA ASP A 80 7.80 10.60 7.63
C ASP A 80 7.58 10.24 9.11
N ARG A 81 6.88 9.11 9.37
CA ARG A 81 6.63 8.65 10.74
C ARG A 81 7.91 8.14 11.42
N LEU A 82 8.79 7.46 10.70
CA LEU A 82 10.10 7.04 11.21
C LEU A 82 11.02 8.24 11.47
N ALA A 83 11.02 9.26 10.57
CA ALA A 83 11.76 10.48 10.79
C ALA A 83 11.31 11.20 12.09
N LYS A 84 9.99 11.29 12.31
CA LYS A 84 9.44 11.85 13.55
C LYS A 84 9.80 11.03 14.78
N ALA A 85 9.79 9.68 14.66
CA ALA A 85 10.18 8.80 15.74
C ALA A 85 11.65 8.96 16.13
N LYS A 86 12.53 9.18 15.17
CA LYS A 86 13.96 9.42 15.39
C LYS A 86 14.22 10.65 16.23
N ASP A 87 13.38 11.70 16.10
CA ASP A 87 13.50 12.94 16.88
C ASP A 87 12.89 12.83 18.29
N ASP A 88 12.14 11.77 18.59
CA ASP A 88 11.52 11.56 19.91
C ASP A 88 12.35 10.59 20.78
N ARG A 89 13.15 11.16 21.69
CA ARG A 89 13.99 10.41 22.65
C ARG A 89 13.23 9.42 23.56
N HIS A 90 11.92 9.56 23.65
CA HIS A 90 11.06 8.69 24.45
C HIS A 90 10.66 7.40 23.71
N ILE A 91 10.81 7.35 22.42
CA ILE A 91 10.62 6.10 21.65
C ILE A 91 11.72 5.12 22.04
N LYS A 92 11.33 3.90 22.41
CA LYS A 92 12.21 2.81 22.82
C LYS A 92 12.18 1.62 21.86
N ALA A 93 11.08 1.48 21.11
CA ALA A 93 10.91 0.45 20.10
C ALA A 93 9.90 0.90 19.04
N VAL A 94 9.93 0.24 17.88
CA VAL A 94 8.91 0.36 16.84
C VAL A 94 8.30 -1.01 16.60
N VAL A 95 6.96 -1.06 16.52
CA VAL A 95 6.21 -2.24 16.09
C VAL A 95 5.56 -1.92 14.74
N LEU A 96 6.01 -2.58 13.69
CA LEU A 96 5.39 -2.53 12.37
C LEU A 96 4.14 -3.39 12.39
N ARG A 97 2.97 -2.78 12.33
CA ARG A 97 1.69 -3.49 12.19
C ARG A 97 1.40 -3.63 10.70
N ILE A 98 1.56 -4.85 10.19
CA ILE A 98 1.52 -5.10 8.75
C ILE A 98 0.24 -5.86 8.38
N ASN A 99 -0.55 -5.29 7.46
CA ASN A 99 -1.72 -5.94 6.85
C ASN A 99 -1.74 -5.66 5.34
N SER A 100 -0.92 -6.37 4.57
CA SER A 100 -0.65 -6.04 3.18
C SER A 100 -0.40 -7.28 2.32
N PRO A 101 -0.96 -7.33 1.09
CA PRO A 101 -0.63 -8.36 0.10
C PRO A 101 0.74 -8.15 -0.57
N GLY A 102 1.47 -7.10 -0.20
CA GLY A 102 2.66 -6.66 -0.91
C GLY A 102 2.37 -5.50 -1.87
N GLY A 103 3.17 -5.36 -2.93
CA GLY A 103 3.00 -4.26 -3.89
C GLY A 103 4.15 -4.14 -4.87
N GLY A 104 4.45 -2.91 -5.29
CA GLY A 104 5.56 -2.65 -6.22
C GLY A 104 6.90 -3.05 -5.62
N VAL A 105 7.76 -3.69 -6.41
CA VAL A 105 9.12 -4.10 -5.97
C VAL A 105 9.88 -2.92 -5.38
N THR A 106 9.92 -1.79 -6.10
CA THR A 106 10.61 -0.59 -5.63
C THR A 106 10.02 -0.04 -4.33
N ALA A 107 8.70 -0.08 -4.17
CA ALA A 107 8.06 0.38 -2.94
C ALA A 107 8.45 -0.49 -1.73
N SER A 108 8.42 -1.81 -1.91
CA SER A 108 8.83 -2.77 -0.88
C SER A 108 10.30 -2.61 -0.50
N ASP A 109 11.17 -2.42 -1.48
CA ASP A 109 12.59 -2.20 -1.27
C ASP A 109 12.89 -0.88 -0.55
N LEU A 110 12.21 0.21 -0.92
CA LEU A 110 12.32 1.49 -0.23
C LEU A 110 11.87 1.39 1.23
N LEU A 111 10.72 0.76 1.49
CA LEU A 111 10.21 0.56 2.85
C LEU A 111 11.18 -0.25 3.71
N HIS A 112 11.66 -1.38 3.19
CA HIS A 112 12.67 -2.19 3.88
C HIS A 112 13.93 -1.37 4.21
N ASN A 113 14.42 -0.58 3.25
CA ASN A 113 15.59 0.26 3.44
C ASN A 113 15.37 1.38 4.46
N GLU A 114 14.19 2.01 4.49
CA GLU A 114 13.86 3.06 5.48
C GLU A 114 13.82 2.49 6.91
N VAL A 115 13.23 1.30 7.10
CA VAL A 115 13.24 0.61 8.40
C VAL A 115 14.67 0.22 8.81
N ARG A 116 15.46 -0.35 7.89
CA ARG A 116 16.85 -0.72 8.14
C ARG A 116 17.70 0.49 8.55
N LYS A 117 17.60 1.61 7.81
CA LYS A 117 18.28 2.86 8.14
C LYS A 117 17.89 3.39 9.51
N PHE A 118 16.58 3.38 9.82
CA PHE A 118 16.11 3.79 11.14
C PHE A 118 16.77 2.99 12.26
N LYS A 119 16.83 1.65 12.12
CA LYS A 119 17.53 0.79 13.09
C LYS A 119 19.02 1.14 13.22
N GLU A 120 19.70 1.31 12.08
CA GLU A 120 21.15 1.63 12.08
C GLU A 120 21.45 2.99 12.71
N GLU A 121 20.59 3.99 12.48
CA GLU A 121 20.79 5.35 12.95
C GLU A 121 20.40 5.55 14.42
N THR A 122 19.40 4.80 14.91
CA THR A 122 18.86 4.97 16.26
C THR A 122 19.31 3.90 17.24
N GLY A 123 19.66 2.72 16.75
CA GLY A 123 19.92 1.53 17.57
C GLY A 123 18.67 0.98 18.25
N LEU A 124 17.47 1.46 17.89
CA LEU A 124 16.21 1.01 18.48
C LEU A 124 15.75 -0.29 17.83
N PRO A 125 15.21 -1.24 18.62
CA PRO A 125 14.67 -2.49 18.10
C PRO A 125 13.37 -2.23 17.32
N VAL A 126 13.19 -3.01 16.26
CA VAL A 126 11.99 -2.99 15.41
C VAL A 126 11.41 -4.39 15.33
N TYR A 127 10.14 -4.51 15.65
CA TYR A 127 9.35 -5.74 15.59
C TYR A 127 8.33 -5.67 14.49
N ALA A 128 7.98 -6.78 13.86
CA ALA A 128 6.90 -6.86 12.90
C ALA A 128 5.77 -7.75 13.44
N SER A 129 4.54 -7.27 13.36
CA SER A 129 3.32 -8.04 13.66
C SER A 129 2.46 -8.09 12.40
N LEU A 130 2.38 -9.29 11.80
CA LEU A 130 1.58 -9.52 10.60
C LEU A 130 0.15 -9.87 11.02
N LEU A 131 -0.86 -9.15 10.47
CA LEU A 131 -2.27 -9.35 10.79
C LEU A 131 -2.91 -10.35 9.82
N ASP A 132 -3.98 -9.95 9.08
CA ASP A 132 -4.66 -10.86 8.15
C ASP A 132 -3.71 -11.41 7.10
N MET A 133 -2.87 -10.53 6.55
CA MET A 133 -1.85 -10.91 5.58
C MET A 133 -0.56 -10.09 5.71
N GLY A 134 0.55 -10.80 5.51
CA GLY A 134 1.88 -10.20 5.39
C GLY A 134 2.63 -10.96 4.30
N THR A 135 2.18 -10.81 3.04
CA THR A 135 2.66 -11.63 1.92
C THR A 135 3.58 -10.85 1.00
N SER A 136 4.46 -11.57 0.32
CA SER A 136 5.27 -11.04 -0.78
C SER A 136 6.03 -9.77 -0.38
N GLY A 137 5.82 -8.60 -1.02
CA GLY A 137 6.46 -7.34 -0.64
C GLY A 137 6.27 -6.93 0.81
N ALA A 138 5.17 -7.29 1.44
CA ALA A 138 4.94 -7.04 2.86
C ALA A 138 5.84 -7.91 3.75
N TYR A 139 6.04 -9.18 3.38
CA TYR A 139 7.01 -10.04 4.04
C TYR A 139 8.44 -9.55 3.78
N PHE A 140 8.75 -9.09 2.55
CA PHE A 140 10.02 -8.43 2.24
C PHE A 140 10.31 -7.28 3.21
N VAL A 141 9.32 -6.41 3.48
CA VAL A 141 9.47 -5.32 4.45
C VAL A 141 9.65 -5.88 5.87
N ALA A 142 8.87 -6.89 6.26
CA ALA A 142 8.96 -7.49 7.59
C ALA A 142 10.35 -8.05 7.89
N THR A 143 11.10 -8.53 6.88
CA THR A 143 12.48 -9.04 7.07
C THR A 143 13.49 -7.98 7.53
N SER A 144 13.13 -6.69 7.49
CA SER A 144 13.93 -5.61 8.07
C SER A 144 13.81 -5.49 9.60
N ALA A 145 12.79 -6.12 10.20
CA ALA A 145 12.59 -6.15 11.64
C ALA A 145 13.59 -7.12 12.34
N ASP A 146 13.74 -6.99 13.65
CA ASP A 146 14.55 -7.90 14.46
C ASP A 146 13.81 -9.21 14.71
N GLU A 147 12.49 -9.11 14.95
CA GLU A 147 11.60 -10.25 15.15
C GLU A 147 10.30 -10.06 14.35
N ILE A 148 9.74 -11.17 13.85
CA ILE A 148 8.53 -11.20 13.04
C ILE A 148 7.51 -12.14 13.69
N TYR A 149 6.40 -11.58 14.15
CA TYR A 149 5.29 -12.32 14.72
C TYR A 149 4.09 -12.32 13.79
N VAL A 150 3.34 -13.41 13.78
CA VAL A 150 2.15 -13.58 12.96
C VAL A 150 0.93 -13.84 13.82
N HIS A 151 -0.19 -13.21 13.49
CA HIS A 151 -1.48 -13.53 14.10
C HIS A 151 -1.88 -14.99 13.76
N PRO A 152 -2.59 -15.72 14.62
CA PRO A 152 -2.94 -17.15 14.37
C PRO A 152 -3.63 -17.44 13.03
N THR A 153 -4.27 -16.44 12.42
CA THR A 153 -4.95 -16.59 11.13
C THR A 153 -4.22 -15.94 9.95
N THR A 154 -3.01 -15.45 10.17
CA THR A 154 -2.21 -14.79 9.13
C THR A 154 -1.93 -15.70 7.95
N VAL A 155 -2.02 -15.12 6.76
CA VAL A 155 -1.43 -15.69 5.54
C VAL A 155 -0.15 -14.91 5.23
N THR A 156 0.98 -15.63 5.06
CA THR A 156 2.29 -15.02 4.76
C THR A 156 3.04 -15.79 3.67
N GLY A 157 4.32 -15.47 3.42
CA GLY A 157 5.09 -16.08 2.36
C GLY A 157 4.88 -15.37 1.02
N SER A 158 4.51 -16.10 -0.04
CA SER A 158 4.46 -15.57 -1.42
C SER A 158 5.78 -14.89 -1.82
N ILE A 159 6.89 -15.55 -1.48
CA ILE A 159 8.24 -15.05 -1.78
C ILE A 159 8.48 -15.28 -3.26
N GLY A 160 8.41 -14.21 -4.05
CA GLY A 160 8.51 -14.30 -5.51
C GLY A 160 8.22 -12.96 -6.19
N VAL A 161 8.39 -12.95 -7.50
CA VAL A 161 8.16 -11.80 -8.37
C VAL A 161 7.17 -12.17 -9.45
N VAL A 162 6.19 -11.32 -9.67
CA VAL A 162 5.25 -11.48 -10.78
C VAL A 162 5.19 -10.21 -11.63
N SER A 163 5.07 -10.38 -12.94
CA SER A 163 4.72 -9.32 -13.86
C SER A 163 3.76 -9.86 -14.89
N MET A 164 2.68 -9.13 -15.16
CA MET A 164 1.62 -9.56 -16.07
C MET A 164 1.59 -8.67 -17.30
N PHE A 165 1.62 -9.28 -18.47
CA PHE A 165 1.58 -8.61 -19.76
C PHE A 165 0.42 -9.15 -20.58
N PRO A 166 -0.77 -8.53 -20.57
CA PRO A 166 -1.91 -8.97 -21.38
C PRO A 166 -1.58 -8.88 -22.88
N GLN A 167 -2.02 -9.88 -23.64
CA GLN A 167 -1.84 -9.98 -25.09
C GLN A 167 -3.18 -9.83 -25.80
N PHE A 168 -3.29 -8.86 -26.70
CA PHE A 168 -4.55 -8.51 -27.37
C PHE A 168 -4.50 -8.73 -28.90
N GLU A 169 -3.41 -9.25 -29.48
CA GLU A 169 -3.24 -9.43 -30.91
C GLU A 169 -4.37 -10.25 -31.53
N ASP A 170 -4.62 -11.44 -30.98
CA ASP A 170 -5.66 -12.36 -31.50
C ASP A 170 -7.08 -11.78 -31.35
N LEU A 171 -7.33 -11.07 -30.27
CA LEU A 171 -8.62 -10.38 -30.06
C LEU A 171 -8.80 -9.26 -31.10
N GLY A 172 -7.77 -8.45 -31.31
CA GLY A 172 -7.77 -7.40 -32.32
C GLY A 172 -8.12 -7.95 -33.72
N HIS A 173 -7.45 -9.03 -34.14
CA HIS A 173 -7.71 -9.67 -35.41
C HIS A 173 -9.16 -10.17 -35.55
N LYS A 174 -9.74 -10.76 -34.47
CA LYS A 174 -11.14 -11.24 -34.48
C LYS A 174 -12.17 -10.14 -34.66
N ILE A 175 -11.87 -8.92 -34.20
CA ILE A 175 -12.78 -7.77 -34.32
C ILE A 175 -12.39 -6.81 -35.45
N GLY A 176 -11.40 -7.19 -36.29
CA GLY A 176 -10.96 -6.38 -37.44
C GLY A 176 -10.09 -5.17 -37.06
N VAL A 177 -9.48 -5.16 -35.89
CA VAL A 177 -8.54 -4.12 -35.44
C VAL A 177 -7.10 -4.61 -35.63
N TYR A 178 -6.32 -3.83 -36.39
CA TYR A 178 -4.90 -4.07 -36.63
C TYR A 178 -4.11 -2.90 -36.09
N VAL A 179 -3.06 -3.20 -35.30
CA VAL A 179 -2.17 -2.17 -34.75
C VAL A 179 -0.81 -2.29 -35.45
N GLU A 180 -0.42 -1.23 -36.14
CA GLU A 180 0.91 -1.11 -36.71
C GLU A 180 1.81 -0.35 -35.76
N VAL A 181 2.96 -0.94 -35.37
CA VAL A 181 3.92 -0.33 -34.45
C VAL A 181 5.20 0.03 -35.20
N LEU A 182 5.47 1.33 -35.35
CA LEU A 182 6.76 1.80 -35.86
C LEU A 182 7.70 2.05 -34.67
N LYS A 183 8.86 1.40 -34.68
CA LYS A 183 9.79 1.40 -33.54
C LYS A 183 11.25 1.49 -33.98
N SER A 184 12.08 2.09 -33.16
CA SER A 184 13.51 2.24 -33.41
C SER A 184 14.35 1.00 -33.10
N GLY A 185 13.75 -0.04 -32.48
CA GLY A 185 14.41 -1.29 -32.12
C GLY A 185 13.42 -2.36 -31.70
N ASP A 186 13.79 -3.64 -31.86
CA ASP A 186 12.91 -4.79 -31.75
C ASP A 186 12.22 -4.95 -30.38
N ASN A 187 12.86 -4.46 -29.33
CA ASN A 187 12.38 -4.60 -27.96
C ASN A 187 11.65 -3.35 -27.42
N LYS A 188 11.44 -2.29 -28.26
CA LYS A 188 10.86 -1.04 -27.76
C LYS A 188 9.39 -1.17 -27.34
N ASP A 189 8.69 -2.15 -27.85
CA ASP A 189 7.29 -2.48 -27.58
C ASP A 189 7.11 -3.82 -26.83
N ILE A 190 8.15 -4.27 -26.12
CA ILE A 190 8.21 -5.60 -25.48
C ILE A 190 7.02 -5.89 -24.58
N THR A 191 6.44 -4.88 -23.95
CA THR A 191 5.27 -4.99 -23.04
C THR A 191 3.98 -4.44 -23.64
N GLY A 192 3.96 -4.09 -24.95
CA GLY A 192 2.85 -3.37 -25.59
C GLY A 192 1.55 -4.17 -25.73
N GLY A 193 1.59 -5.48 -25.70
CA GLY A 193 0.42 -6.37 -25.73
C GLY A 193 -0.32 -6.45 -27.08
N PHE A 194 0.01 -5.62 -28.07
CA PHE A 194 -0.66 -5.61 -29.38
C PHE A 194 -0.03 -6.56 -30.41
N ARG A 195 1.00 -7.25 -30.04
CA ARG A 195 1.59 -8.38 -30.75
C ARG A 195 2.12 -9.41 -29.76
N ASN A 196 2.21 -10.65 -30.19
CA ASN A 196 2.78 -11.71 -29.37
C ASN A 196 4.25 -11.46 -29.05
N MET A 197 4.64 -11.73 -27.83
CA MET A 197 6.01 -11.63 -27.37
C MET A 197 6.86 -12.73 -27.99
N THR A 198 8.04 -12.40 -28.50
CA THR A 198 9.01 -13.38 -28.99
C THR A 198 9.70 -14.10 -27.83
N ASP A 199 10.29 -15.28 -28.09
CA ASP A 199 11.03 -16.04 -27.06
C ASP A 199 12.21 -15.23 -26.51
N SER A 200 12.96 -14.53 -27.36
CA SER A 200 14.05 -13.64 -26.93
C SER A 200 13.58 -12.51 -26.02
N GLN A 201 12.40 -11.95 -26.27
CA GLN A 201 11.81 -10.92 -25.42
C GLN A 201 11.34 -11.50 -24.08
N ARG A 202 10.82 -12.71 -24.09
CA ARG A 202 10.46 -13.45 -22.88
C ARG A 202 11.68 -13.70 -22.00
N GLU A 203 12.81 -14.11 -22.59
CA GLU A 203 14.07 -14.30 -21.88
C GLU A 203 14.57 -13.01 -21.23
N ILE A 204 14.46 -11.86 -21.91
CA ILE A 204 14.83 -10.55 -21.35
C ILE A 204 13.99 -10.25 -20.09
N LEU A 205 12.68 -10.41 -20.16
CA LEU A 205 11.79 -10.14 -19.03
C LEU A 205 11.97 -11.14 -17.90
N GLN A 206 12.17 -12.43 -18.23
CA GLN A 206 12.46 -13.46 -17.24
C GLN A 206 13.77 -13.16 -16.49
N GLY A 207 14.83 -12.75 -17.18
CA GLY A 207 16.09 -12.36 -16.54
C GLY A 207 15.94 -11.18 -15.58
N MET A 208 15.02 -10.24 -15.86
CA MET A 208 14.68 -9.18 -14.90
C MET A 208 13.96 -9.74 -13.67
N ILE A 209 12.98 -10.62 -13.87
CA ILE A 209 12.26 -11.32 -12.78
C ILE A 209 13.24 -12.07 -11.89
N ASP A 210 14.14 -12.84 -12.49
CA ASP A 210 15.13 -13.64 -11.78
C ASP A 210 16.07 -12.75 -10.93
N SER A 211 16.53 -11.64 -11.49
CA SER A 211 17.36 -10.66 -10.75
C SER A 211 16.63 -10.05 -9.55
N LEU A 212 15.36 -9.70 -9.70
CA LEU A 212 14.53 -9.17 -8.61
C LEU A 212 14.20 -10.25 -7.57
N TYR A 213 14.02 -11.49 -7.99
CA TYR A 213 13.83 -12.62 -7.11
C TYR A 213 15.07 -12.90 -6.24
N GLU A 214 16.27 -12.90 -6.83
CA GLU A 214 17.53 -13.05 -6.06
C GLU A 214 17.68 -11.93 -5.01
N ARG A 215 17.26 -10.70 -5.34
CA ARG A 215 17.23 -9.60 -4.36
C ARG A 215 16.29 -9.89 -3.20
N PHE A 216 15.13 -10.50 -3.48
CA PHE A 216 14.19 -10.90 -2.43
C PHE A 216 14.83 -11.96 -1.52
N LEU A 217 15.39 -13.02 -2.09
CA LEU A 217 16.07 -14.08 -1.33
C LEU A 217 17.18 -13.51 -0.44
N ALA A 218 17.98 -12.58 -0.98
CA ALA A 218 19.04 -11.93 -0.21
C ALA A 218 18.51 -11.15 1.01
N ALA A 219 17.38 -10.44 0.85
CA ALA A 219 16.75 -9.73 1.97
C ALA A 219 16.22 -10.70 3.04
N VAL A 220 15.59 -11.81 2.61
CA VAL A 220 15.13 -12.85 3.55
C VAL A 220 16.31 -13.44 4.32
N LEU A 221 17.38 -13.84 3.64
CA LEU A 221 18.56 -14.40 4.32
C LEU A 221 19.22 -13.41 5.28
N ALA A 222 19.23 -12.13 4.94
CA ALA A 222 19.76 -11.10 5.83
C ALA A 222 18.90 -10.92 7.10
N GLY A 223 17.57 -10.98 6.97
CA GLY A 223 16.64 -10.85 8.09
C GLY A 223 16.36 -12.15 8.84
N ARG A 224 16.75 -13.30 8.30
CA ARG A 224 16.52 -14.65 8.85
C ARG A 224 17.85 -15.44 8.89
N PRO A 225 18.80 -15.05 9.76
CA PRO A 225 20.16 -15.61 9.75
C PRO A 225 20.24 -17.12 10.08
N GLY A 226 19.16 -17.69 10.64
CA GLY A 226 19.04 -19.13 10.89
C GLY A 226 18.57 -19.96 9.69
N LEU A 227 18.24 -19.32 8.56
CA LEU A 227 17.71 -20.00 7.39
C LEU A 227 18.81 -20.21 6.34
N GLU A 228 19.02 -21.47 5.95
CA GLU A 228 19.99 -21.83 4.92
C GLU A 228 19.47 -21.46 3.52
N ALA A 229 20.38 -21.02 2.63
CA ALA A 229 20.04 -20.53 1.29
C ALA A 229 19.33 -21.59 0.43
N ASP A 230 19.76 -22.86 0.50
CA ASP A 230 19.14 -23.94 -0.25
C ASP A 230 17.73 -24.24 0.28
N THR A 231 17.56 -24.27 1.60
CA THR A 231 16.22 -24.42 2.23
C THR A 231 15.31 -23.27 1.84
N LEU A 232 15.82 -22.03 1.83
CA LEU A 232 15.02 -20.89 1.40
C LEU A 232 14.54 -21.06 -0.05
N ARG A 233 15.40 -21.50 -0.98
CA ARG A 233 15.02 -21.69 -2.39
C ARG A 233 13.91 -22.72 -2.55
N GLU A 234 13.87 -23.76 -1.73
CA GLU A 234 12.83 -24.80 -1.76
C GLU A 234 11.46 -24.26 -1.30
N ILE A 235 11.46 -23.32 -0.36
CA ILE A 235 10.22 -22.79 0.21
C ILE A 235 9.78 -21.43 -0.39
N ALA A 236 10.62 -20.81 -1.22
CA ALA A 236 10.40 -19.49 -1.81
C ALA A 236 9.94 -19.59 -3.29
N ASP A 237 9.06 -20.51 -3.62
CA ASP A 237 8.52 -20.71 -4.96
C ASP A 237 7.25 -19.90 -5.27
N GLY A 238 6.95 -18.91 -4.43
CA GLY A 238 5.75 -18.09 -4.53
C GLY A 238 4.55 -18.61 -3.74
N ARG A 239 4.67 -19.77 -3.06
CA ARG A 239 3.59 -20.31 -2.23
C ARG A 239 3.34 -19.47 -0.98
N ILE A 240 2.13 -19.60 -0.45
CA ILE A 240 1.73 -18.98 0.82
C ILE A 240 1.79 -20.01 1.95
N TYR A 241 1.85 -19.51 3.18
CA TYR A 241 1.94 -20.27 4.41
C TYR A 241 0.92 -19.79 5.43
N THR A 242 0.41 -20.71 6.27
CA THR A 242 -0.29 -20.33 7.50
C THR A 242 0.72 -19.80 8.54
N ALA A 243 0.19 -19.27 9.62
CA ALA A 243 0.99 -18.79 10.74
C ALA A 243 1.97 -19.87 11.24
N GLU A 244 1.46 -21.05 11.56
CA GLU A 244 2.24 -22.17 12.10
C GLU A 244 3.28 -22.67 11.10
N GLN A 245 2.90 -22.80 9.82
CA GLN A 245 3.81 -23.20 8.77
C GLN A 245 4.98 -22.22 8.60
N SER A 246 4.71 -20.92 8.75
CA SER A 246 5.75 -19.89 8.61
C SER A 246 6.80 -19.99 9.75
N VAL A 247 6.36 -20.28 10.96
CA VAL A 247 7.26 -20.53 12.10
C VAL A 247 8.05 -21.81 11.89
N GLU A 248 7.39 -22.91 11.48
CA GLU A 248 8.04 -24.19 11.20
C GLU A 248 9.13 -24.05 10.12
N LYS A 249 8.90 -23.20 9.11
CA LYS A 249 9.87 -22.92 8.03
C LYS A 249 10.94 -21.91 8.40
N GLY A 250 10.92 -21.34 9.59
CA GLY A 250 11.87 -20.31 10.02
C GLY A 250 11.67 -18.94 9.36
N LEU A 251 10.52 -18.73 8.73
CA LEU A 251 10.18 -17.45 8.11
C LEU A 251 9.75 -16.39 9.14
N THR A 252 9.20 -16.83 10.28
CA THR A 252 8.73 -15.97 11.37
C THR A 252 9.13 -16.53 12.72
N ASP A 253 9.11 -15.73 13.79
CA ASP A 253 9.62 -16.07 15.11
C ASP A 253 8.57 -16.69 16.03
N GLY A 254 7.28 -16.39 15.80
CA GLY A 254 6.21 -16.93 16.63
C GLY A 254 4.82 -16.53 16.18
N VAL A 255 3.83 -17.25 16.73
CA VAL A 255 2.41 -16.96 16.56
C VAL A 255 1.92 -16.22 17.79
N MET A 256 1.49 -14.96 17.64
CA MET A 256 1.04 -14.10 18.73
C MET A 256 -0.07 -13.15 18.28
N TYR A 257 -0.99 -12.80 19.17
CA TYR A 257 -1.87 -11.66 18.96
C TYR A 257 -1.09 -10.36 19.08
N LEU A 258 -1.53 -9.30 18.41
CA LEU A 258 -0.84 -8.00 18.45
C LEU A 258 -0.65 -7.47 19.89
N THR A 259 -1.64 -7.69 20.77
CA THR A 259 -1.53 -7.32 22.19
C THR A 259 -0.39 -8.01 22.88
N ASP A 260 -0.23 -9.32 22.63
CA ASP A 260 0.83 -10.11 23.23
C ASP A 260 2.23 -9.73 22.66
N VAL A 261 2.28 -9.35 21.36
CA VAL A 261 3.50 -8.78 20.77
C VAL A 261 3.89 -7.47 21.47
N LEU A 262 2.91 -6.59 21.74
CA LEU A 262 3.18 -5.33 22.44
C LEU A 262 3.66 -5.57 23.89
N ASP A 263 3.10 -6.56 24.57
CA ASP A 263 3.55 -6.94 25.92
C ASP A 263 4.94 -7.56 25.91
N HIS A 264 5.24 -8.44 24.96
CA HIS A 264 6.57 -8.97 24.71
C HIS A 264 7.60 -7.86 24.47
N VAL A 265 7.27 -6.90 23.59
CA VAL A 265 8.14 -5.75 23.31
C VAL A 265 8.40 -4.92 24.56
N ARG A 266 7.40 -4.70 25.42
CA ARG A 266 7.58 -3.99 26.72
C ARG A 266 8.56 -4.70 27.63
N GLU A 267 8.47 -6.02 27.70
CA GLU A 267 9.37 -6.84 28.51
C GLU A 267 10.80 -6.79 27.95
N ASP A 268 10.96 -6.97 26.65
CA ASP A 268 12.26 -7.00 25.97
C ASP A 268 13.03 -5.68 26.10
N ILE A 269 12.35 -4.54 25.98
CA ILE A 269 12.97 -3.21 26.14
C ILE A 269 13.08 -2.74 27.60
N GLY A 270 12.64 -3.56 28.56
CA GLY A 270 12.65 -3.20 29.98
C GLY A 270 11.70 -2.08 30.38
N ALA A 271 10.61 -1.89 29.64
CA ALA A 271 9.60 -0.83 29.85
C ALA A 271 8.19 -1.43 30.03
N PRO A 272 7.92 -2.17 31.14
CA PRO A 272 6.68 -2.93 31.32
C PRO A 272 5.42 -2.03 31.29
N ASP A 273 5.56 -0.77 31.68
CA ASP A 273 4.49 0.23 31.64
C ASP A 273 4.61 1.20 30.44
N GLY A 274 5.42 0.87 29.44
CA GLY A 274 5.61 1.69 28.25
C GLY A 274 4.30 1.89 27.49
N ARG A 275 3.94 3.15 27.20
CA ARG A 275 2.72 3.46 26.46
C ARG A 275 2.89 3.19 24.96
N VAL A 276 1.84 2.79 24.29
CA VAL A 276 1.80 2.61 22.84
C VAL A 276 1.21 3.85 22.19
N ILE A 277 1.93 4.39 21.22
CA ILE A 277 1.51 5.57 20.47
C ILE A 277 1.51 5.30 18.98
N MET A 278 0.78 6.13 18.23
CA MET A 278 0.86 6.23 16.77
C MET A 278 1.06 7.69 16.37
N TYR A 279 1.68 7.92 15.23
CA TYR A 279 1.67 9.22 14.58
C TYR A 279 0.60 9.24 13.48
N ARG A 280 -0.42 10.11 13.64
CA ARG A 280 -1.52 10.26 12.70
C ARG A 280 -1.64 11.70 12.22
N ARG A 281 -2.07 11.89 10.98
CA ARG A 281 -2.44 13.22 10.47
C ARG A 281 -3.79 13.63 11.07
N THR A 282 -3.99 14.92 11.25
CA THR A 282 -5.25 15.48 11.82
C THR A 282 -6.49 15.09 11.00
N SER A 283 -6.31 14.77 9.70
CA SER A 283 -7.38 14.31 8.81
C SER A 283 -7.75 12.84 8.98
N GLU A 284 -6.93 12.05 9.68
CA GLU A 284 -7.19 10.64 9.93
C GLU A 284 -8.09 10.48 11.15
N ARG A 285 -9.15 9.65 11.05
CA ARG A 285 -10.01 9.38 12.22
C ARG A 285 -9.19 8.67 13.30
N SER A 286 -9.26 9.21 14.52
CA SER A 286 -8.68 8.55 15.69
C SER A 286 -9.63 7.45 16.18
N TYR A 287 -9.13 6.24 16.27
CA TYR A 287 -9.74 5.18 17.05
C TYR A 287 -8.74 4.78 18.15
N ASP A 288 -9.20 4.71 19.38
CA ASP A 288 -8.40 4.40 20.56
C ASP A 288 -8.17 2.88 20.72
N SER A 289 -7.84 2.19 19.64
CA SER A 289 -7.66 0.73 19.63
C SER A 289 -6.42 0.34 18.82
N VAL A 290 -5.66 -0.62 19.33
CA VAL A 290 -4.52 -1.23 18.63
C VAL A 290 -4.91 -1.91 17.31
N TYR A 291 -6.19 -2.23 17.12
CA TYR A 291 -6.73 -2.84 15.90
C TYR A 291 -7.33 -1.83 14.92
N ALA A 292 -7.45 -0.55 15.32
CA ALA A 292 -8.00 0.46 14.43
C ALA A 292 -7.00 0.75 13.32
N SER A 293 -7.34 0.32 12.11
CA SER A 293 -6.62 0.66 10.88
C SER A 293 -6.74 2.15 10.57
N SER A 294 -5.70 2.70 9.95
CA SER A 294 -5.71 4.06 9.40
C SER A 294 -6.58 4.19 8.14
N ASP A 295 -7.35 3.16 7.79
CA ASP A 295 -8.25 3.17 6.64
C ASP A 295 -9.28 4.31 6.79
N VAL A 296 -8.87 5.48 6.34
CA VAL A 296 -9.79 6.58 6.04
C VAL A 296 -10.51 6.18 4.76
N ARG A 297 -11.51 5.32 4.87
CA ARG A 297 -12.56 5.39 3.87
C ARG A 297 -13.27 6.70 4.13
N PRO A 298 -13.18 7.71 3.25
CA PRO A 298 -14.09 8.82 3.35
C PRO A 298 -15.48 8.19 3.16
N THR A 299 -16.22 8.06 4.24
CA THR A 299 -17.67 8.07 4.11
C THR A 299 -17.99 9.48 3.64
N ALA A 300 -17.79 9.76 2.35
CA ALA A 300 -18.58 10.76 1.69
C ALA A 300 -20.00 10.20 1.80
N GLU A 301 -20.71 10.58 2.83
CA GLU A 301 -22.14 10.73 2.73
C GLU A 301 -22.32 11.70 1.57
N LEU A 302 -22.43 11.15 0.37
CA LEU A 302 -22.97 11.88 -0.75
C LEU A 302 -24.27 12.48 -0.21
N PRO A 303 -24.45 13.82 -0.24
CA PRO A 303 -25.72 14.40 0.10
C PRO A 303 -26.74 13.66 -0.76
N ARG A 304 -27.67 12.97 -0.12
CA ARG A 304 -28.80 12.33 -0.78
C ARG A 304 -29.61 13.44 -1.40
N THR A 305 -29.23 13.88 -2.61
CA THR A 305 -30.15 14.63 -3.44
C THR A 305 -31.32 13.68 -3.74
N PRO A 306 -32.57 14.07 -3.47
CA PRO A 306 -33.72 13.26 -3.85
C PRO A 306 -33.68 13.11 -5.36
N SER A 307 -33.36 11.91 -5.82
CA SER A 307 -33.29 11.51 -7.21
C SER A 307 -34.69 11.67 -7.84
N ALA A 308 -34.79 12.60 -8.75
CA ALA A 308 -35.82 12.51 -9.75
C ALA A 308 -35.56 11.27 -10.61
N SER A 309 -36.54 10.41 -10.66
CA SER A 309 -36.71 9.19 -11.43
C SER A 309 -35.89 9.08 -12.73
N GLY A 310 -34.98 8.16 -12.77
CA GLY A 310 -34.29 7.70 -13.97
C GLY A 310 -33.23 6.67 -13.60
N THR A 311 -33.61 5.39 -13.47
CA THR A 311 -32.68 4.29 -13.24
C THR A 311 -31.92 4.02 -14.54
N THR A 312 -30.74 4.63 -14.70
CA THR A 312 -29.81 4.24 -15.75
C THR A 312 -28.90 3.17 -15.15
N ILE A 313 -29.20 1.91 -15.43
CA ILE A 313 -28.30 0.79 -15.12
C ILE A 313 -27.22 0.81 -16.20
N ASN A 314 -26.07 1.41 -15.91
CA ASN A 314 -24.87 1.27 -16.73
C ASN A 314 -24.25 -0.13 -16.52
N LEU A 315 -24.74 -1.11 -17.27
CA LEU A 315 -24.24 -2.51 -17.25
C LEU A 315 -22.86 -2.69 -17.88
N LEU A 316 -22.19 -1.63 -18.36
CA LEU A 316 -20.93 -1.69 -19.10
C LEU A 316 -19.86 -0.68 -18.63
N ASN A 317 -19.96 -0.14 -17.43
CA ASN A 317 -18.83 0.57 -16.84
C ASN A 317 -17.91 -0.46 -16.17
N VAL A 318 -17.29 -1.33 -16.97
CA VAL A 318 -16.09 -2.05 -16.55
C VAL A 318 -14.98 -1.02 -16.63
N ASP A 319 -14.67 -0.40 -15.51
CA ASP A 319 -13.48 0.42 -15.39
C ASP A 319 -12.25 -0.49 -15.47
N LEU A 320 -11.78 -0.69 -16.70
CA LEU A 320 -10.57 -1.48 -16.97
C LEU A 320 -9.33 -0.87 -16.28
N GLN A 321 -9.39 0.40 -15.87
CA GLN A 321 -8.33 1.03 -15.08
C GLN A 321 -8.34 0.54 -13.62
N SER A 322 -9.49 0.13 -13.10
CA SER A 322 -9.57 -0.43 -11.74
C SER A 322 -8.97 -1.84 -11.63
N LEU A 323 -8.87 -2.54 -12.75
CA LEU A 323 -8.19 -3.85 -12.83
C LEU A 323 -6.65 -3.71 -12.91
N TRP A 324 -6.16 -2.52 -13.23
CA TRP A 324 -4.73 -2.20 -13.33
C TRP A 324 -4.43 -0.92 -12.57
N PRO A 325 -3.90 -0.99 -11.35
CA PRO A 325 -3.72 0.16 -10.47
C PRO A 325 -2.67 1.18 -10.93
N ASP A 326 -1.93 0.97 -11.99
CA ASP A 326 -1.09 2.00 -12.61
C ASP A 326 -0.59 1.50 -13.98
N GLN A 327 -0.69 2.34 -15.02
CA GLN A 327 -0.28 1.99 -16.40
C GLN A 327 1.25 1.87 -16.57
N ARG A 328 2.01 1.72 -15.52
CA ARG A 328 3.44 1.50 -15.59
C ARG A 328 3.72 0.00 -15.62
N PRO A 329 4.59 -0.49 -16.50
CA PRO A 329 5.08 -1.85 -16.42
C PRO A 329 5.82 -2.00 -15.10
N VAL A 330 5.18 -2.60 -14.12
CA VAL A 330 5.69 -2.70 -12.78
C VAL A 330 5.88 -4.17 -12.47
N PHE A 331 7.06 -4.49 -11.97
CA PHE A 331 7.29 -5.76 -11.31
C PHE A 331 6.73 -5.68 -9.90
N TYR A 332 6.05 -6.74 -9.49
CA TYR A 332 5.37 -6.76 -8.21
C TYR A 332 5.91 -7.88 -7.33
N TYR A 333 6.09 -7.54 -6.08
CA TYR A 333 6.04 -8.46 -4.96
C TYR A 333 4.60 -8.40 -4.42
N VAL A 334 3.68 -9.12 -5.02
CA VAL A 334 2.27 -9.09 -4.64
C VAL A 334 1.66 -10.49 -4.71
N TRP A 335 0.85 -10.80 -3.71
CA TRP A 335 -0.03 -11.96 -3.74
C TRP A 335 -1.36 -11.54 -4.34
N LEU A 336 -1.74 -12.23 -5.40
CA LEU A 336 -3.04 -12.06 -6.07
C LEU A 336 -3.86 -13.30 -5.70
N PRO A 337 -4.92 -13.14 -4.88
CA PRO A 337 -5.80 -14.23 -4.45
C PRO A 337 -6.66 -14.77 -5.60
#